data_0ea2e6e87ad8947effde16e9e2f09351
#
_entry.id   0ea2e6e87ad8947effde16e9e2f09351
#
_cell.length_a   1.000
_cell.length_b   1.000
_cell.length_c   1.000
_cell.angle_alpha   90.00
_cell.angle_beta   90.00
_cell.angle_gamma   90.00
#
_symmetry.space_group_name_H-M   'P 1'
#
loop_
_entity.id
_entity.type
_entity.pdbx_description
1 polymer ?
#
loop_
_entity_poly.entity_id
_entity_poly.type
_entity_poly.pdbx_seq_one_letter_code
_entity_poly.pdbx_strand_id
1 'polypeptide(L)'
;MYTIHSTLTEAEKWYFDLHGFLVLRNVIPKDAIEEMVKGLQHWLTIGEADIPPPLDRGQQEPCKTHIGHIQYGHRLFEDLAMNPDIMRVVAGLTMNAPRLFHCNFTMMTKHDAPQHFHRDDSGFKFPPGFRNPHNDYQAAAGHIYCSHIATWVALVDVPSGTGFCLVPGSHKSLFQTPENLPVKHDPPTSITLPMEAGDVAIFSTNLLHDASPWTEDYPRMNIFQRYQLSAYFNETGKGGYPLDEHRDKISDAQYELESLSKEVKAAVKPILPNGGKECV
;
A
#
# COMPACT_ATOMS: atom_id res chain seq x y z
N MET A 1 -29.86 -4.92 9.76
CA MET A 1 -29.30 -3.99 8.76
C MET A 1 -28.07 -3.37 9.42
N TYR A 2 -26.87 -3.77 9.01
CA TYR A 2 -25.63 -3.20 9.56
C TYR A 2 -25.51 -1.77 9.04
N THR A 3 -25.55 -0.80 9.94
CA THR A 3 -25.26 0.59 9.59
C THR A 3 -23.75 0.74 9.54
N ILE A 4 -23.17 0.82 8.37
CA ILE A 4 -21.75 1.12 8.22
C ILE A 4 -21.61 2.62 8.42
N HIS A 5 -21.01 3.00 9.54
CA HIS A 5 -20.64 4.39 9.76
C HIS A 5 -19.35 4.69 9.01
N SER A 6 -19.42 5.62 8.07
CA SER A 6 -18.21 6.06 7.37
C SER A 6 -17.32 6.83 8.37
N THR A 7 -16.05 6.48 8.39
CA THR A 7 -15.02 7.19 9.15
C THR A 7 -14.40 8.35 8.37
N LEU A 8 -14.79 8.52 7.09
CA LEU A 8 -14.40 9.65 6.24
C LEU A 8 -15.35 10.83 6.43
N THR A 9 -14.81 12.03 6.44
CA THR A 9 -15.62 13.26 6.33
C THR A 9 -16.21 13.40 4.94
N GLU A 10 -17.25 14.21 4.79
CA GLU A 10 -17.86 14.48 3.47
C GLU A 10 -16.87 15.14 2.49
N ALA A 11 -15.98 15.99 2.98
CA ALA A 11 -14.93 16.61 2.16
C ALA A 11 -13.90 15.58 1.67
N GLU A 12 -13.49 14.64 2.52
CA GLU A 12 -12.58 13.56 2.15
C GLU A 12 -13.23 12.62 1.14
N LYS A 13 -14.49 12.26 1.32
CA LYS A 13 -15.25 11.46 0.35
C LYS A 13 -15.30 12.14 -1.01
N TRP A 14 -15.67 13.41 -1.03
CA TRP A 14 -15.76 14.17 -2.28
C TRP A 14 -14.39 14.26 -2.99
N TYR A 15 -13.34 14.58 -2.23
CA TYR A 15 -12.00 14.71 -2.78
C TYR A 15 -11.47 13.36 -3.28
N PHE A 16 -11.64 12.29 -2.49
CA PHE A 16 -11.20 10.96 -2.89
C PHE A 16 -11.98 10.45 -4.11
N ASP A 17 -13.31 10.66 -4.14
CA ASP A 17 -14.10 10.30 -5.31
C ASP A 17 -13.65 11.05 -6.57
N LEU A 18 -13.33 12.33 -6.44
CA LEU A 18 -12.85 13.11 -7.57
C LEU A 18 -11.47 12.67 -8.07
N HIS A 19 -10.53 12.47 -7.15
CA HIS A 19 -9.11 12.32 -7.46
C HIS A 19 -8.56 10.89 -7.32
N GLY A 20 -9.13 10.06 -6.47
CA GLY A 20 -8.67 8.69 -6.18
C GLY A 20 -7.57 8.59 -5.13
N PHE A 21 -7.25 9.69 -4.45
CA PHE A 21 -6.25 9.73 -3.38
C PHE A 21 -6.55 10.80 -2.34
N LEU A 22 -5.93 10.68 -1.18
CA LEU A 22 -5.83 11.70 -0.13
C LEU A 22 -4.37 11.82 0.30
N VAL A 23 -3.98 13.01 0.75
CA VAL A 23 -2.69 13.24 1.41
C VAL A 23 -2.96 13.70 2.83
N LEU A 24 -2.57 12.90 3.79
CA LEU A 24 -2.58 13.24 5.20
C LEU A 24 -1.25 13.88 5.56
N ARG A 25 -1.28 15.09 6.11
CA ARG A 25 -0.09 15.86 6.43
C ARG A 25 0.34 15.65 7.87
N ASN A 26 1.66 15.53 8.07
CA ASN A 26 2.29 15.48 9.40
C ASN A 26 1.69 14.37 10.29
N VAL A 27 1.47 13.19 9.73
CA VAL A 27 0.85 12.03 10.42
C VAL A 27 1.85 11.35 11.35
N ILE A 28 3.10 11.24 10.90
CA ILE A 28 4.14 10.54 11.64
C ILE A 28 5.09 11.57 12.25
N PRO A 29 5.26 11.58 13.58
CA PRO A 29 6.18 12.48 14.25
C PRO A 29 7.62 12.34 13.74
N LYS A 30 8.34 13.44 13.74
CA LYS A 30 9.70 13.51 13.18
C LYS A 30 10.67 12.57 13.88
N ASP A 31 10.59 12.45 15.19
CA ASP A 31 11.40 11.54 16.00
C ASP A 31 11.14 10.07 15.64
N ALA A 32 9.90 9.69 15.39
CA ALA A 32 9.54 8.35 14.90
C ALA A 32 10.09 8.10 13.48
N ILE A 33 10.04 9.07 12.60
CA ILE A 33 10.65 8.97 11.24
C ILE A 33 12.17 8.75 11.36
N GLU A 34 12.85 9.53 12.18
CA GLU A 34 14.30 9.41 12.39
C GLU A 34 14.68 7.99 12.90
N GLU A 35 13.90 7.46 13.85
CA GLU A 35 14.13 6.10 14.37
C GLU A 35 13.83 5.02 13.33
N MET A 36 12.72 5.15 12.57
CA MET A 36 12.42 4.25 11.45
C MET A 36 13.54 4.22 10.41
N VAL A 37 14.01 5.40 9.98
CA VAL A 37 15.09 5.53 9.00
C VAL A 37 16.38 4.87 9.52
N LYS A 38 16.73 5.08 10.78
CA LYS A 38 17.89 4.44 11.40
C LYS A 38 17.80 2.91 11.40
N GLY A 39 16.64 2.35 11.74
CA GLY A 39 16.41 0.91 11.71
C GLY A 39 16.48 0.34 10.29
N LEU A 40 15.88 1.02 9.32
CA LEU A 40 15.92 0.61 7.92
C LEU A 40 17.34 0.67 7.34
N GLN A 41 18.09 1.73 7.63
CA GLN A 41 19.48 1.85 7.21
C GLN A 41 20.36 0.74 7.83
N HIS A 42 20.13 0.37 9.08
CA HIS A 42 20.81 -0.77 9.69
C HIS A 42 20.55 -2.05 8.90
N TRP A 43 19.27 -2.36 8.58
CA TRP A 43 18.94 -3.56 7.80
C TRP A 43 19.46 -3.54 6.36
N LEU A 44 19.76 -2.37 5.80
CA LEU A 44 20.41 -2.27 4.50
C LEU A 44 21.92 -2.59 4.54
N THR A 45 22.56 -2.43 5.68
CA THR A 45 24.03 -2.55 5.83
C THR A 45 24.51 -3.89 6.37
N ILE A 46 23.67 -4.62 7.11
CA ILE A 46 24.02 -5.95 7.64
C ILE A 46 24.06 -7.01 6.54
N GLY A 47 24.70 -8.15 6.80
CA GLY A 47 24.71 -9.29 5.88
C GLY A 47 23.32 -9.86 5.63
N GLU A 48 23.10 -10.47 4.47
CA GLU A 48 21.81 -11.09 4.14
C GLU A 48 21.38 -12.13 5.17
N ALA A 49 22.34 -12.93 5.65
CA ALA A 49 22.12 -13.94 6.68
C ALA A 49 21.79 -13.37 8.07
N ASP A 50 22.06 -12.09 8.29
CA ASP A 50 21.85 -11.41 9.57
C ASP A 50 20.53 -10.64 9.60
N ILE A 51 19.80 -10.58 8.47
CA ILE A 51 18.49 -9.95 8.42
C ILE A 51 17.51 -10.81 9.23
N PRO A 52 16.80 -10.22 10.21
CA PRO A 52 15.88 -11.00 11.02
C PRO A 52 14.68 -11.48 10.18
N PRO A 53 14.44 -12.80 10.07
CA PRO A 53 13.27 -13.28 9.36
C PRO A 53 11.97 -12.79 10.05
N PRO A 54 10.87 -12.53 9.32
CA PRO A 54 10.67 -12.78 7.90
C PRO A 54 11.06 -11.61 6.98
N LEU A 55 11.81 -10.63 7.45
CA LEU A 55 12.28 -9.56 6.58
C LEU A 55 13.10 -10.14 5.43
N ASP A 56 12.91 -9.59 4.25
CA ASP A 56 13.68 -9.95 3.07
C ASP A 56 14.05 -8.71 2.27
N ARG A 57 15.20 -8.73 1.62
CA ARG A 57 15.66 -7.63 0.77
C ARG A 57 15.12 -7.70 -0.66
N GLY A 58 14.41 -8.73 -1.03
CA GLY A 58 13.91 -8.88 -2.38
C GLY A 58 14.99 -8.72 -3.48
N GLN A 59 14.55 -8.57 -4.72
CA GLN A 59 15.48 -8.32 -5.83
C GLN A 59 16.01 -6.88 -5.75
N GLN A 60 17.33 -6.74 -5.75
CA GLN A 60 18.01 -5.45 -5.77
C GLN A 60 18.17 -4.98 -7.21
N GLU A 61 17.89 -3.69 -7.45
CA GLU A 61 18.13 -3.02 -8.72
C GLU A 61 19.23 -1.96 -8.53
N PRO A 62 19.94 -1.51 -9.57
CA PRO A 62 21.07 -0.59 -9.41
C PRO A 62 20.75 0.70 -8.64
N CYS A 63 19.53 1.22 -8.77
CA CYS A 63 19.09 2.45 -8.09
C CYS A 63 17.95 2.23 -7.11
N LYS A 64 17.55 0.98 -6.84
CA LYS A 64 16.37 0.67 -6.04
C LYS A 64 16.61 -0.52 -5.12
N THR A 65 16.30 -0.35 -3.87
CA THR A 65 16.41 -1.37 -2.83
C THR A 65 15.09 -1.53 -2.12
N HIS A 66 14.72 -2.77 -1.82
CA HIS A 66 13.52 -3.13 -1.07
C HIS A 66 13.85 -3.91 0.19
N ILE A 67 13.00 -3.73 1.23
CA ILE A 67 12.92 -4.64 2.36
C ILE A 67 11.43 -4.96 2.57
N GLY A 68 11.08 -6.23 2.46
CA GLY A 68 9.73 -6.73 2.72
C GLY A 68 9.50 -7.04 4.20
N HIS A 69 8.22 -7.16 4.58
CA HIS A 69 7.78 -7.59 5.92
C HIS A 69 8.30 -6.76 7.10
N ILE A 70 8.60 -5.47 6.89
CA ILE A 70 9.23 -4.61 7.89
C ILE A 70 8.44 -4.49 9.20
N GLN A 71 7.11 -4.69 9.18
CA GLN A 71 6.25 -4.66 10.36
C GLN A 71 6.58 -5.77 11.37
N TYR A 72 7.30 -6.81 10.95
CA TYR A 72 7.79 -7.86 11.83
C TYR A 72 9.16 -7.55 12.45
N GLY A 73 9.83 -6.52 11.94
CA GLY A 73 11.19 -6.21 12.36
C GLY A 73 11.29 -5.29 13.57
N HIS A 74 10.33 -4.40 13.75
CA HIS A 74 10.34 -3.45 14.86
C HIS A 74 8.95 -2.88 15.13
N ARG A 75 8.66 -2.62 16.41
CA ARG A 75 7.36 -2.10 16.89
C ARG A 75 6.89 -0.84 16.17
N LEU A 76 7.78 0.08 15.83
CA LEU A 76 7.42 1.31 15.10
C LEU A 76 6.75 1.05 13.75
N PHE A 77 7.14 0.00 13.04
CA PHE A 77 6.52 -0.35 11.75
C PHE A 77 5.18 -1.04 11.94
N GLU A 78 5.01 -1.78 13.04
CA GLU A 78 3.72 -2.31 13.45
C GLU A 78 2.77 -1.18 13.82
N ASP A 79 3.22 -0.24 14.66
CA ASP A 79 2.43 0.94 15.06
C ASP A 79 2.07 1.82 13.85
N LEU A 80 2.97 1.93 12.85
CA LEU A 80 2.67 2.60 11.59
C LEU A 80 1.53 1.92 10.84
N ALA A 81 1.54 0.59 10.75
CA ALA A 81 0.50 -0.18 10.06
C ALA A 81 -0.89 -0.03 10.73
N MET A 82 -0.91 0.29 12.01
CA MET A 82 -2.12 0.51 12.79
C MET A 82 -2.32 1.97 13.20
N ASN A 83 -1.60 2.91 12.58
CA ASN A 83 -1.71 4.33 12.90
C ASN A 83 -3.17 4.80 12.78
N PRO A 84 -3.75 5.45 13.81
CA PRO A 84 -5.17 5.78 13.85
C PRO A 84 -5.64 6.68 12.69
N ASP A 85 -4.84 7.64 12.26
CA ASP A 85 -5.19 8.55 11.17
C ASP A 85 -5.21 7.83 9.83
N ILE A 86 -4.24 6.95 9.59
CA ILE A 86 -4.21 6.09 8.39
C ILE A 86 -5.38 5.13 8.42
N MET A 87 -5.58 4.41 9.53
CA MET A 87 -6.61 3.38 9.66
C MET A 87 -8.02 3.95 9.56
N ARG A 88 -8.26 5.18 10.03
CA ARG A 88 -9.53 5.87 9.87
C ARG A 88 -9.91 5.98 8.39
N VAL A 89 -8.96 6.37 7.55
CA VAL A 89 -9.20 6.51 6.10
C VAL A 89 -9.31 5.14 5.44
N VAL A 90 -8.38 4.24 5.72
CA VAL A 90 -8.37 2.89 5.16
C VAL A 90 -9.66 2.13 5.51
N ALA A 91 -10.10 2.17 6.75
CA ALA A 91 -11.36 1.56 7.18
C ALA A 91 -12.56 2.15 6.44
N GLY A 92 -12.61 3.49 6.31
CA GLY A 92 -13.68 4.18 5.58
C GLY A 92 -13.77 3.79 4.10
N LEU A 93 -12.65 3.41 3.49
CA LEU A 93 -12.55 2.98 2.11
C LEU A 93 -12.76 1.45 1.92
N THR A 94 -12.65 0.65 2.99
CA THR A 94 -12.76 -0.81 2.95
C THR A 94 -13.98 -1.34 3.72
N MET A 95 -15.05 -0.56 3.82
CA MET A 95 -16.29 -0.95 4.52
C MET A 95 -16.07 -1.38 5.96
N ASN A 96 -15.13 -0.75 6.66
CA ASN A 96 -14.68 -1.06 8.03
C ASN A 96 -14.12 -2.48 8.24
N ALA A 97 -13.64 -3.10 7.18
CA ALA A 97 -13.06 -4.44 7.21
C ALA A 97 -11.71 -4.51 6.49
N PRO A 98 -10.72 -3.66 6.86
CA PRO A 98 -9.41 -3.67 6.24
C PRO A 98 -8.62 -4.92 6.62
N ARG A 99 -7.76 -5.38 5.70
CA ARG A 99 -6.71 -6.35 5.95
C ARG A 99 -5.41 -5.84 5.37
N LEU A 100 -4.37 -5.75 6.18
CA LEU A 100 -3.02 -5.51 5.71
C LEU A 100 -2.49 -6.79 5.07
N PHE A 101 -2.01 -6.71 3.83
CA PHE A 101 -1.44 -7.86 3.15
C PHE A 101 -0.04 -7.61 2.60
N HIS A 102 0.47 -6.38 2.69
CA HIS A 102 1.81 -6.04 2.26
C HIS A 102 2.32 -4.81 3.01
N CYS A 103 3.55 -4.88 3.49
CA CYS A 103 4.25 -3.75 4.10
C CYS A 103 5.73 -3.85 3.76
N ASN A 104 6.21 -2.89 2.95
CA ASN A 104 7.59 -2.88 2.50
C ASN A 104 8.18 -1.48 2.50
N PHE A 105 9.48 -1.43 2.71
CA PHE A 105 10.30 -0.26 2.51
C PHE A 105 10.89 -0.25 1.10
N THR A 106 11.02 0.94 0.54
CA THR A 106 11.72 1.18 -0.72
C THR A 106 12.66 2.36 -0.57
N MET A 107 13.91 2.18 -0.99
CA MET A 107 14.88 3.25 -1.16
C MET A 107 15.25 3.36 -2.64
N MET A 108 15.29 4.58 -3.15
CA MET A 108 15.75 4.87 -4.51
C MET A 108 16.79 5.98 -4.49
N THR A 109 17.90 5.73 -5.15
CA THR A 109 18.92 6.76 -5.39
C THR A 109 18.60 7.55 -6.66
N LYS A 110 19.36 8.59 -6.93
CA LYS A 110 19.23 9.43 -8.13
C LYS A 110 19.17 8.59 -9.40
N HIS A 111 18.18 8.83 -10.23
CA HIS A 111 17.97 8.14 -11.50
C HIS A 111 17.10 8.99 -12.44
N ASP A 112 17.21 8.71 -13.72
CA ASP A 112 16.45 9.32 -14.81
C ASP A 112 15.57 8.30 -15.56
N ALA A 113 15.30 7.16 -14.92
CA ALA A 113 14.51 6.10 -15.52
C ALA A 113 13.14 6.63 -16.00
N PRO A 114 12.67 6.17 -17.17
CA PRO A 114 11.38 6.59 -17.69
C PRO A 114 10.25 6.10 -16.78
N GLN A 115 9.19 6.89 -16.72
CA GLN A 115 7.97 6.53 -16.01
C GLN A 115 7.20 5.42 -16.76
N HIS A 116 6.65 4.48 -15.98
CA HIS A 116 5.78 3.42 -16.45
C HIS A 116 4.49 3.40 -15.65
N PHE A 117 3.58 4.31 -16.00
CA PHE A 117 2.29 4.39 -15.31
C PHE A 117 1.55 3.07 -15.36
N HIS A 118 1.17 2.58 -14.19
CA HIS A 118 0.49 1.31 -14.02
C HIS A 118 -0.64 1.42 -12.98
N ARG A 119 -1.47 0.40 -12.94
CA ARG A 119 -2.36 0.09 -11.83
C ARG A 119 -1.82 -1.13 -11.13
N ASP A 120 -1.85 -1.16 -9.82
CA ASP A 120 -1.52 -2.40 -9.11
C ASP A 120 -2.61 -3.42 -9.42
N ASP A 121 -2.25 -4.50 -10.05
CA ASP A 121 -3.16 -5.63 -10.23
C ASP A 121 -2.85 -6.73 -9.21
N SER A 122 -3.78 -7.64 -9.05
CA SER A 122 -3.63 -8.79 -8.15
C SER A 122 -2.71 -9.89 -8.73
N GLY A 123 -2.11 -9.67 -9.90
CA GLY A 123 -1.41 -10.70 -10.65
C GLY A 123 -2.35 -11.71 -11.32
N PHE A 124 -3.64 -11.71 -10.99
CA PHE A 124 -4.63 -12.53 -11.67
C PHE A 124 -5.13 -11.80 -12.92
N LYS A 125 -4.93 -12.42 -14.08
CA LYS A 125 -5.36 -11.85 -15.35
C LYS A 125 -6.79 -12.27 -15.68
N PHE A 126 -7.70 -11.31 -15.62
CA PHE A 126 -9.06 -11.51 -16.09
C PHE A 126 -9.11 -11.49 -17.64
N PRO A 127 -10.06 -12.21 -18.25
CA PRO A 127 -10.29 -12.11 -19.69
C PRO A 127 -10.54 -10.66 -20.12
N PRO A 128 -10.18 -10.28 -21.36
CA PRO A 128 -10.45 -8.94 -21.88
C PRO A 128 -11.91 -8.55 -21.72
N GLY A 129 -12.16 -7.34 -21.25
CA GLY A 129 -13.50 -6.82 -21.00
C GLY A 129 -14.06 -7.08 -19.61
N PHE A 130 -13.41 -7.90 -18.79
CA PHE A 130 -13.78 -8.05 -17.39
C PHE A 130 -13.05 -7.03 -16.52
N ARG A 131 -13.78 -6.49 -15.55
CA ARG A 131 -13.20 -5.63 -14.53
C ARG A 131 -12.52 -6.49 -13.48
N ASN A 132 -11.31 -6.11 -13.08
CA ASN A 132 -10.60 -6.78 -12.01
C ASN A 132 -11.24 -6.42 -10.66
N PRO A 133 -11.92 -7.37 -9.97
CA PRO A 133 -12.59 -7.07 -8.70
C PRO A 133 -11.60 -6.76 -7.56
N HIS A 134 -10.32 -7.10 -7.70
CA HIS A 134 -9.30 -6.73 -6.73
C HIS A 134 -8.94 -5.24 -6.76
N ASN A 135 -9.23 -4.57 -7.87
CA ASN A 135 -9.01 -3.12 -8.02
C ASN A 135 -10.33 -2.38 -8.21
N ASP A 136 -11.41 -2.87 -7.63
CA ASP A 136 -12.72 -2.25 -7.78
C ASP A 136 -12.84 -0.96 -6.95
N TYR A 137 -13.46 0.02 -7.57
CA TYR A 137 -13.85 1.28 -6.94
C TYR A 137 -15.35 1.52 -7.17
N GLN A 138 -16.07 1.84 -6.10
CA GLN A 138 -17.48 2.17 -6.18
C GLN A 138 -17.81 3.31 -5.21
N ALA A 139 -18.66 4.23 -5.63
CA ALA A 139 -19.24 5.25 -4.77
C ALA A 139 -20.76 5.21 -4.93
N ALA A 140 -21.48 4.93 -3.86
CA ALA A 140 -22.93 4.84 -3.85
C ALA A 140 -23.49 5.09 -2.45
N ALA A 141 -24.66 5.69 -2.37
CA ALA A 141 -25.41 5.90 -1.11
C ALA A 141 -24.57 6.58 0.00
N GLY A 142 -23.69 7.51 -0.38
CA GLY A 142 -22.84 8.24 0.58
C GLY A 142 -21.62 7.46 1.08
N HIS A 143 -21.32 6.30 0.53
CA HIS A 143 -20.18 5.47 0.85
C HIS A 143 -19.23 5.34 -0.32
N ILE A 144 -17.95 5.18 -0.01
CA ILE A 144 -16.91 4.80 -0.97
C ILE A 144 -16.43 3.39 -0.61
N TYR A 145 -16.18 2.60 -1.63
CA TYR A 145 -15.59 1.29 -1.52
C TYR A 145 -14.40 1.17 -2.47
N CYS A 146 -13.26 0.82 -1.91
CA CYS A 146 -12.10 0.38 -2.65
C CYS A 146 -11.73 -1.03 -2.19
N SER A 147 -11.63 -1.95 -3.13
CA SER A 147 -11.21 -3.32 -2.80
C SER A 147 -9.74 -3.40 -2.39
N HIS A 148 -8.91 -2.49 -2.89
CA HIS A 148 -7.48 -2.45 -2.68
C HIS A 148 -6.99 -0.99 -2.54
N ILE A 149 -6.32 -0.71 -1.43
CA ILE A 149 -5.79 0.60 -1.04
C ILE A 149 -4.29 0.47 -0.85
N ALA A 150 -3.54 1.45 -1.31
CA ALA A 150 -2.14 1.61 -0.95
C ALA A 150 -1.92 2.89 -0.14
N THR A 151 -1.00 2.82 0.81
CA THR A 151 -0.42 3.99 1.47
C THR A 151 1.02 4.16 1.03
N TRP A 152 1.43 5.39 0.84
CA TRP A 152 2.80 5.78 0.57
C TRP A 152 3.24 6.76 1.65
N VAL A 153 4.11 6.30 2.55
CA VAL A 153 4.61 7.08 3.69
C VAL A 153 5.95 7.69 3.32
N ALA A 154 6.05 9.01 3.34
CA ALA A 154 7.28 9.72 3.08
C ALA A 154 8.21 9.66 4.31
N LEU A 155 9.41 9.11 4.16
CA LEU A 155 10.44 9.10 5.21
C LEU A 155 11.47 10.22 5.02
N VAL A 156 11.42 10.90 3.88
CA VAL A 156 12.21 12.08 3.53
C VAL A 156 11.31 13.06 2.78
N ASP A 157 11.74 14.32 2.70
CA ASP A 157 11.04 15.30 1.91
C ASP A 157 11.07 14.93 0.42
N VAL A 158 9.95 15.16 -0.26
CA VAL A 158 9.75 14.88 -1.68
C VAL A 158 9.40 16.20 -2.37
N PRO A 159 10.34 16.81 -3.09
CA PRO A 159 10.10 18.06 -3.81
C PRO A 159 9.10 17.91 -4.94
N SER A 160 8.50 19.02 -5.35
CA SER A 160 7.64 19.07 -6.53
C SER A 160 8.43 18.68 -7.80
N GLY A 161 7.77 17.96 -8.70
CA GLY A 161 8.36 17.51 -9.97
C GLY A 161 9.12 16.18 -9.89
N THR A 162 9.22 15.57 -8.72
CA THR A 162 9.93 14.30 -8.48
C THR A 162 9.11 13.38 -7.59
N GLY A 163 9.56 12.14 -7.40
CA GLY A 163 8.97 11.18 -6.49
C GLY A 163 7.64 10.59 -6.97
N PHE A 164 6.68 10.43 -6.07
CA PHE A 164 5.40 9.78 -6.38
C PHE A 164 4.56 10.65 -7.31
N CYS A 165 4.09 10.06 -8.40
CA CYS A 165 3.23 10.71 -9.38
C CYS A 165 2.02 9.87 -9.72
N LEU A 166 0.94 10.51 -10.13
CA LEU A 166 -0.33 9.87 -10.40
C LEU A 166 -1.18 10.67 -11.39
N VAL A 167 -2.19 10.00 -11.97
CA VAL A 167 -3.18 10.60 -12.85
C VAL A 167 -4.50 10.73 -12.09
N PRO A 168 -4.86 11.92 -11.58
CA PRO A 168 -6.07 12.11 -10.79
C PRO A 168 -7.33 11.67 -11.54
N GLY A 169 -8.24 10.97 -10.84
CA GLY A 169 -9.50 10.49 -11.43
C GLY A 169 -9.41 9.21 -12.26
N SER A 170 -8.20 8.74 -12.58
CA SER A 170 -8.00 7.54 -13.41
C SER A 170 -8.49 6.23 -12.77
N HIS A 171 -8.72 6.21 -11.45
CA HIS A 171 -9.30 5.06 -10.74
C HIS A 171 -10.74 4.74 -11.19
N LYS A 172 -11.43 5.70 -11.79
CA LYS A 172 -12.78 5.53 -12.37
C LYS A 172 -12.76 5.20 -13.86
N SER A 173 -11.60 5.24 -14.52
CA SER A 173 -11.50 4.96 -15.95
C SER A 173 -11.77 3.48 -16.23
N LEU A 174 -12.79 3.23 -17.04
CA LEU A 174 -13.17 1.89 -17.49
C LEU A 174 -12.41 1.44 -18.73
N PHE A 175 -11.80 2.38 -19.44
CA PHE A 175 -11.02 2.08 -20.64
C PHE A 175 -9.59 1.71 -20.28
N GLN A 176 -9.00 0.81 -21.06
CA GLN A 176 -7.58 0.56 -20.99
C GLN A 176 -6.79 1.85 -21.29
N THR A 177 -5.70 2.02 -20.57
CA THR A 177 -4.77 3.11 -20.87
C THR A 177 -4.19 2.89 -22.28
N PRO A 178 -4.34 3.84 -23.22
CA PRO A 178 -3.75 3.69 -24.55
C PRO A 178 -2.23 3.53 -24.45
N GLU A 179 -1.67 2.62 -25.23
CA GLU A 179 -0.21 2.36 -25.23
C GLU A 179 0.64 3.60 -25.56
N ASN A 180 0.06 4.49 -26.36
CA ASN A 180 0.71 5.73 -26.79
C ASN A 180 0.22 6.96 -26.05
N LEU A 181 -0.41 6.80 -24.88
CA LEU A 181 -0.80 7.96 -24.09
C LEU A 181 0.48 8.71 -23.71
N PRO A 182 0.66 9.96 -24.14
CA PRO A 182 1.81 10.76 -23.71
C PRO A 182 1.59 11.20 -22.25
N VAL A 183 1.71 10.24 -21.33
CA VAL A 183 1.66 10.52 -19.90
C VAL A 183 2.96 11.14 -19.43
N LYS A 184 3.86 11.36 -20.38
CA LYS A 184 5.18 11.95 -20.11
C LYS A 184 5.05 13.43 -19.84
N HIS A 185 5.46 13.83 -18.65
CA HIS A 185 5.98 15.16 -18.28
C HIS A 185 5.11 16.37 -18.60
N ASP A 186 4.04 16.23 -19.36
CA ASP A 186 3.21 17.32 -19.75
C ASP A 186 1.86 17.19 -19.02
N PRO A 187 1.62 18.11 -18.10
CA PRO A 187 0.27 18.24 -17.60
C PRO A 187 -0.60 18.49 -18.83
N PRO A 188 -1.73 17.84 -18.97
CA PRO A 188 -2.72 17.99 -17.92
C PRO A 188 -3.08 16.71 -17.18
N THR A 189 -2.44 15.58 -17.49
CA THR A 189 -2.96 14.28 -17.03
C THR A 189 -2.27 13.73 -15.78
N SER A 190 -1.03 14.07 -15.49
CA SER A 190 -0.33 13.59 -14.30
C SER A 190 0.15 14.72 -13.41
N ILE A 191 0.22 14.44 -12.11
CA ILE A 191 0.78 15.33 -11.10
C ILE A 191 1.80 14.57 -10.26
N THR A 192 2.78 15.28 -9.72
CA THR A 192 3.63 14.79 -8.63
C THR A 192 3.04 15.24 -7.30
N LEU A 193 3.25 14.46 -6.24
CA LEU A 193 2.82 14.81 -4.89
C LEU A 193 4.03 15.29 -4.07
N PRO A 194 4.22 16.60 -3.90
CA PRO A 194 5.21 17.08 -2.96
C PRO A 194 4.77 16.74 -1.54
N MET A 195 5.69 16.15 -0.77
CA MET A 195 5.42 15.68 0.58
C MET A 195 6.59 16.00 1.50
N GLU A 196 6.30 16.26 2.76
CA GLU A 196 7.29 16.33 3.82
C GLU A 196 7.47 14.97 4.49
N ALA A 197 8.60 14.74 5.13
CA ALA A 197 8.80 13.53 5.92
C ALA A 197 7.72 13.43 7.01
N GLY A 198 7.02 12.29 7.07
CA GLY A 198 5.88 12.07 7.95
C GLY A 198 4.50 12.24 7.31
N ASP A 199 4.44 12.74 6.08
CA ASP A 199 3.21 12.76 5.29
C ASP A 199 2.87 11.38 4.74
N VAL A 200 1.57 11.14 4.51
CA VAL A 200 1.07 9.86 3.99
C VAL A 200 0.09 10.12 2.85
N ALA A 201 0.41 9.62 1.67
CA ALA A 201 -0.56 9.53 0.58
C ALA A 201 -1.31 8.19 0.67
N ILE A 202 -2.65 8.24 0.61
CA ILE A 202 -3.54 7.07 0.59
C ILE A 202 -4.29 7.08 -0.72
N PHE A 203 -4.20 6.02 -1.50
CA PHE A 203 -4.78 6.00 -2.84
C PHE A 203 -5.37 4.65 -3.23
N SER A 204 -6.34 4.70 -4.14
CA SER A 204 -6.84 3.50 -4.80
C SER A 204 -5.76 2.92 -5.71
N THR A 205 -5.47 1.66 -5.60
CA THR A 205 -4.48 1.00 -6.48
C THR A 205 -4.93 0.93 -7.94
N ASN A 206 -6.22 1.19 -8.20
CA ASN A 206 -6.73 1.38 -9.55
C ASN A 206 -6.38 2.76 -10.16
N LEU A 207 -5.85 3.68 -9.36
CA LEU A 207 -5.31 4.95 -9.84
C LEU A 207 -4.03 4.69 -10.64
N LEU A 208 -3.93 5.25 -11.84
CA LEU A 208 -2.66 5.22 -12.59
C LEU A 208 -1.61 6.00 -11.83
N HIS A 209 -0.54 5.33 -11.47
CA HIS A 209 0.54 5.89 -10.68
C HIS A 209 1.91 5.36 -11.09
N ASP A 210 2.93 6.06 -10.67
CA ASP A 210 4.33 5.69 -10.86
C ASP A 210 5.24 6.56 -9.97
N ALA A 211 6.53 6.50 -10.20
CA ALA A 211 7.51 7.43 -9.65
C ALA A 211 8.17 8.25 -10.76
N SER A 212 8.16 9.56 -10.63
CA SER A 212 9.00 10.44 -11.43
C SER A 212 10.48 10.22 -11.12
N PRO A 213 11.40 10.54 -12.04
CA PRO A 213 12.83 10.49 -11.79
C PRO A 213 13.20 11.16 -10.46
N TRP A 214 14.14 10.56 -9.75
CA TRP A 214 14.65 11.15 -8.52
C TRP A 214 15.89 11.97 -8.79
N THR A 215 15.80 13.28 -8.58
CA THR A 215 16.85 14.24 -8.96
C THR A 215 17.69 14.73 -7.77
N GLU A 216 17.23 14.43 -6.55
CA GLU A 216 17.89 14.91 -5.34
C GLU A 216 19.19 14.15 -5.04
N ASP A 217 20.08 14.78 -4.29
CA ASP A 217 21.38 14.18 -3.90
C ASP A 217 21.29 13.28 -2.67
N TYR A 218 20.10 13.15 -2.07
CA TYR A 218 19.79 12.18 -1.02
C TYR A 218 18.83 11.10 -1.55
N PRO A 219 18.84 9.90 -1.00
CA PRO A 219 17.96 8.84 -1.46
C PRO A 219 16.51 9.12 -1.08
N ARG A 220 15.58 8.84 -1.99
CA ARG A 220 14.15 8.75 -1.67
C ARG A 220 13.90 7.51 -0.83
N MET A 221 13.26 7.69 0.30
CA MET A 221 12.88 6.61 1.20
C MET A 221 11.39 6.67 1.51
N ASN A 222 10.72 5.55 1.33
CA ASN A 222 9.29 5.45 1.62
C ASN A 222 8.88 4.06 2.08
N ILE A 223 7.76 4.00 2.80
CA ILE A 223 7.11 2.74 3.16
C ILE A 223 5.81 2.64 2.36
N PHE A 224 5.59 1.50 1.73
CA PHE A 224 4.31 1.10 1.17
C PHE A 224 3.60 0.14 2.11
N GLN A 225 2.32 0.41 2.35
CA GLN A 225 1.43 -0.55 2.97
C GLN A 225 0.26 -0.77 2.02
N ARG A 226 -0.16 -2.01 1.84
CA ARG A 226 -1.31 -2.35 1.02
C ARG A 226 -2.37 -3.03 1.85
N TYR A 227 -3.58 -2.50 1.73
CA TYR A 227 -4.75 -2.97 2.42
C TYR A 227 -5.81 -3.39 1.41
N GLN A 228 -6.54 -4.42 1.75
CA GLN A 228 -7.68 -4.88 0.98
C GLN A 228 -8.84 -5.22 1.92
N LEU A 229 -10.02 -5.48 1.36
CA LEU A 229 -11.13 -6.00 2.13
C LEU A 229 -10.75 -7.34 2.74
N SER A 230 -10.98 -7.54 4.04
CA SER A 230 -10.61 -8.76 4.76
C SER A 230 -11.32 -10.04 4.24
N ALA A 231 -12.37 -9.88 3.44
CA ALA A 231 -13.06 -10.99 2.77
C ALA A 231 -12.34 -11.49 1.50
N TYR A 232 -11.39 -10.73 0.96
CA TYR A 232 -10.65 -11.17 -0.23
C TYR A 232 -9.53 -12.12 0.14
N PHE A 233 -9.53 -13.26 -0.54
CA PHE A 233 -8.46 -14.24 -0.50
C PHE A 233 -7.52 -13.99 -1.69
N ASN A 234 -6.25 -13.74 -1.41
CA ASN A 234 -5.24 -13.66 -2.45
C ASN A 234 -4.35 -14.90 -2.40
N GLU A 235 -4.52 -15.79 -3.38
CA GLU A 235 -3.72 -17.03 -3.50
C GLU A 235 -2.26 -16.80 -3.91
N THR A 236 -1.89 -15.60 -4.28
CA THR A 236 -0.54 -15.31 -4.80
C THR A 236 0.57 -15.38 -3.74
N GLY A 237 0.25 -15.82 -2.54
CA GLY A 237 1.12 -16.58 -1.62
C GLY A 237 2.38 -15.90 -1.11
N LYS A 238 2.73 -14.70 -1.53
CA LYS A 238 3.87 -14.00 -0.97
C LYS A 238 3.40 -12.69 -0.33
N GLY A 239 3.24 -12.71 0.98
CA GLY A 239 3.03 -11.50 1.77
C GLY A 239 1.59 -11.11 2.09
N GLY A 240 0.63 -12.04 2.05
CA GLY A 240 -0.77 -11.70 2.28
C GLY A 240 -1.42 -12.33 3.51
N TYR A 241 -0.66 -12.99 4.35
CA TYR A 241 -1.14 -13.67 5.54
C TYR A 241 -0.27 -13.38 6.73
N PRO A 242 -0.82 -13.43 7.95
CA PRO A 242 0.01 -13.50 9.13
C PRO A 242 0.97 -14.68 8.96
N LEU A 243 2.24 -14.42 9.15
CA LEU A 243 3.23 -15.49 9.12
C LEU A 243 3.20 -16.18 10.48
N ASP A 244 2.44 -17.25 10.60
CA ASP A 244 2.20 -17.95 11.88
C ASP A 244 3.50 -18.39 12.56
N GLU A 245 4.53 -18.73 11.79
CA GLU A 245 5.87 -19.05 12.29
C GLU A 245 6.58 -17.88 12.97
N HIS A 246 6.12 -16.65 12.72
CA HIS A 246 6.65 -15.40 13.32
C HIS A 246 5.62 -14.70 14.19
N ARG A 247 4.60 -15.42 14.63
CA ARG A 247 3.51 -14.88 15.43
C ARG A 247 3.98 -14.20 16.74
N ASP A 248 5.08 -14.67 17.28
CA ASP A 248 5.72 -14.14 18.49
C ASP A 248 6.33 -12.73 18.30
N LYS A 249 6.50 -12.28 17.06
CA LYS A 249 7.09 -10.98 16.72
C LYS A 249 6.10 -9.84 16.59
N ILE A 250 4.82 -10.14 16.56
CA ILE A 250 3.75 -9.15 16.37
C ILE A 250 2.68 -9.24 17.46
N SER A 251 1.96 -8.16 17.67
CA SER A 251 0.83 -8.13 18.61
C SER A 251 -0.38 -8.90 18.07
N ASP A 252 -1.34 -9.19 18.96
CA ASP A 252 -2.63 -9.75 18.57
C ASP A 252 -3.39 -8.84 17.60
N ALA A 253 -3.29 -7.52 17.78
CA ALA A 253 -3.95 -6.55 16.90
C ALA A 253 -3.38 -6.59 15.48
N GLN A 254 -2.05 -6.66 15.33
CA GLN A 254 -1.40 -6.80 14.03
C GLN A 254 -1.78 -8.13 13.37
N TYR A 255 -1.75 -9.21 14.13
CA TYR A 255 -2.17 -10.52 13.64
C TYR A 255 -3.61 -10.52 13.12
N GLU A 256 -4.53 -9.91 13.84
CA GLU A 256 -5.93 -9.77 13.39
C GLU A 256 -6.04 -8.87 12.15
N LEU A 257 -5.28 -7.78 12.08
CA LEU A 257 -5.25 -6.89 10.91
C LEU A 257 -4.74 -7.60 9.64
N GLU A 258 -3.81 -8.53 9.77
CA GLU A 258 -3.29 -9.31 8.63
C GLU A 258 -4.14 -10.55 8.30
N SER A 259 -5.04 -10.92 9.19
CA SER A 259 -5.86 -12.13 9.06
C SER A 259 -7.08 -11.92 8.16
N LEU A 260 -7.57 -13.02 7.57
CA LEU A 260 -8.91 -13.03 6.96
C LEU A 260 -9.98 -12.83 8.03
N SER A 261 -11.14 -12.31 7.65
CA SER A 261 -12.26 -12.19 8.59
C SER A 261 -12.62 -13.57 9.17
N LYS A 262 -13.12 -13.56 10.41
CA LYS A 262 -13.52 -14.81 11.09
C LYS A 262 -14.58 -15.58 10.32
N GLU A 263 -15.48 -14.86 9.67
CA GLU A 263 -16.57 -15.41 8.84
C GLU A 263 -16.00 -16.14 7.61
N VAL A 264 -15.03 -15.52 6.92
CA VAL A 264 -14.39 -16.14 5.75
C VAL A 264 -13.57 -17.34 6.16
N LYS A 265 -12.78 -17.24 7.23
CA LYS A 265 -12.03 -18.41 7.78
C LYS A 265 -12.95 -19.58 8.11
N ALA A 266 -14.08 -19.30 8.75
CA ALA A 266 -15.05 -20.32 9.12
C ALA A 266 -15.70 -20.98 7.90
N ALA A 267 -16.01 -20.21 6.86
CA ALA A 267 -16.65 -20.71 5.64
C ALA A 267 -15.72 -21.57 4.79
N VAL A 268 -14.44 -21.22 4.67
CA VAL A 268 -13.50 -21.92 3.77
C VAL A 268 -12.80 -23.11 4.43
N LYS A 269 -12.62 -23.09 5.76
CA LYS A 269 -11.90 -24.15 6.49
C LYS A 269 -12.38 -25.57 6.19
N PRO A 270 -13.69 -25.87 6.11
CA PRO A 270 -14.16 -27.21 5.84
C PRO A 270 -13.88 -27.74 4.43
N ILE A 271 -13.71 -26.82 3.46
CA ILE A 271 -13.53 -27.18 2.04
C ILE A 271 -12.07 -27.13 1.59
N LEU A 272 -11.17 -26.61 2.44
CA LEU A 272 -9.75 -26.63 2.13
C LEU A 272 -9.16 -28.03 2.26
N PRO A 273 -8.21 -28.42 1.39
CA PRO A 273 -7.46 -29.66 1.56
C PRO A 273 -6.88 -29.71 2.99
N ASN A 274 -6.96 -30.89 3.60
CA ASN A 274 -6.51 -31.14 4.98
C ASN A 274 -7.25 -30.35 6.08
N GLY A 275 -8.52 -29.90 5.83
CA GLY A 275 -9.32 -29.21 6.81
C GLY A 275 -8.73 -27.87 7.24
N GLY A 276 -8.00 -27.21 6.34
CA GLY A 276 -7.34 -25.93 6.60
C GLY A 276 -6.05 -26.08 7.42
N LYS A 277 -5.46 -27.25 7.50
CA LYS A 277 -4.05 -27.38 7.89
C LYS A 277 -3.22 -26.89 6.72
N GLU A 278 -2.41 -25.88 6.98
CA GLU A 278 -1.58 -25.23 5.98
C GLU A 278 -0.77 -26.26 5.19
N CYS A 279 -0.80 -26.14 3.87
CA CYS A 279 0.25 -26.73 3.05
C CYS A 279 1.52 -25.91 3.30
N VAL A 280 2.46 -26.51 3.99
CA VAL A 280 3.83 -26.02 4.16
C VAL A 280 4.49 -25.83 2.80
#